data_f266dfe5059ede5c271bd316dd1bfd0f
#
_entry.id   f266dfe5059ede5c271bd316dd1bfd0f
#
_cell.length_a   1.000
_cell.length_b   1.000
_cell.length_c   1.000
_cell.angle_alpha   90.00
_cell.angle_beta   90.00
_cell.angle_gamma   90.00
#
_symmetry.space_group_name_H-M   'P 1'
#
loop_
_entity.id
_entity.type
_entity.pdbx_description
1 polymer ?
#
loop_
_entity_poly.entity_id
_entity_poly.type
_entity_poly.pdbx_seq_one_letter_code
_entity_poly.pdbx_strand_id
1 'polypeptide(L)'
;MASYIFTLGFHEDFIIRRLMNSKASKGERIIVFTVSPVSGASEKAFKNLEAFCATTGLSRPELVEIKVSGREFIEIVYDIISVLKDLEEPIIADLSGGMRILVIATYIGVEMSRKRSIVYVAQESGQGEEYKIDIEEMRILSKEYSEEKMRILKEIAENPGTTIREIAEKIKRSEKTVTTHINDLKKDRLVTSKGRTQNLYITKLGEIKNKIEKHRKTIMPTEISENIEQ
;
A
#
# COMPACT_ATOMS: atom_id res chain seq x y z
N MET A 1 -2.08 16.72 -9.38
CA MET A 1 -0.63 16.47 -9.57
C MET A 1 -0.22 15.40 -8.59
N ALA A 2 0.82 14.61 -8.86
CA ALA A 2 1.28 13.62 -7.89
C ALA A 2 2.21 14.27 -6.84
N SER A 3 2.36 13.61 -5.68
CA SER A 3 3.39 13.93 -4.71
C SER A 3 4.37 12.78 -4.60
N TYR A 4 5.66 13.07 -4.64
CA TYR A 4 6.72 12.09 -4.54
C TYR A 4 7.33 12.09 -3.14
N ILE A 5 7.56 10.90 -2.59
CA ILE A 5 8.15 10.70 -1.27
C ILE A 5 9.31 9.74 -1.39
N PHE A 6 10.41 10.09 -0.75
CA PHE A 6 11.63 9.30 -0.73
C PHE A 6 12.22 9.21 0.66
N THR A 7 12.92 8.12 0.92
CA THR A 7 13.85 8.01 2.04
C THR A 7 15.28 8.05 1.52
N LEU A 8 16.09 8.98 2.02
CA LEU A 8 17.46 9.19 1.57
C LEU A 8 18.46 8.58 2.55
N GLY A 9 19.35 7.79 2.01
CA GLY A 9 20.58 7.33 2.65
C GLY A 9 21.80 8.06 2.10
N PHE A 10 22.78 7.31 1.63
CA PHE A 10 24.06 7.84 1.14
C PHE A 10 24.09 8.08 -0.39
N HIS A 11 23.07 7.62 -1.12
CA HIS A 11 22.99 7.68 -2.57
C HIS A 11 21.62 8.15 -3.03
N GLU A 12 21.58 8.95 -4.08
CA GLU A 12 20.38 9.52 -4.70
C GLU A 12 19.86 8.71 -5.89
N ASP A 13 20.56 7.67 -6.31
CA ASP A 13 20.27 6.94 -7.55
C ASP A 13 18.84 6.39 -7.64
N PHE A 14 18.33 5.84 -6.54
CA PHE A 14 16.95 5.32 -6.49
C PHE A 14 15.92 6.43 -6.70
N ILE A 15 16.17 7.60 -6.10
CA ILE A 15 15.28 8.76 -6.21
C ILE A 15 15.25 9.25 -7.66
N ILE A 16 16.42 9.47 -8.26
CA ILE A 16 16.55 9.91 -9.66
C ILE A 16 15.88 8.93 -10.60
N ARG A 17 16.16 7.64 -10.45
CA ARG A 17 15.54 6.57 -11.26
C ARG A 17 14.01 6.60 -11.15
N ARG A 18 13.47 6.76 -9.93
CA ARG A 18 12.03 6.83 -9.71
C ARG A 18 11.41 8.04 -10.39
N LEU A 19 11.97 9.21 -10.23
CA LEU A 19 11.49 10.43 -10.86
C LEU A 19 11.44 10.30 -12.40
N MET A 20 12.48 9.72 -13.00
CA MET A 20 12.53 9.46 -14.44
C MET A 20 11.48 8.41 -14.88
N ASN A 21 11.41 7.26 -14.20
CA ASN A 21 10.49 6.18 -14.55
C ASN A 21 9.02 6.58 -14.38
N SER A 22 8.72 7.40 -13.40
CA SER A 22 7.38 7.91 -13.15
C SER A 22 7.02 9.12 -14.01
N LYS A 23 7.95 9.61 -14.84
CA LYS A 23 7.78 10.81 -15.66
C LYS A 23 7.35 12.03 -14.83
N ALA A 24 8.01 12.21 -13.68
CA ALA A 24 7.76 13.34 -12.81
C ALA A 24 7.81 14.66 -13.59
N SER A 25 6.97 15.60 -13.23
CA SER A 25 6.79 16.87 -13.95
C SER A 25 6.94 18.09 -13.04
N LYS A 26 7.13 19.24 -13.66
CA LYS A 26 7.21 20.52 -12.95
C LYS A 26 5.91 20.80 -12.20
N GLY A 27 6.03 21.25 -10.96
CA GLY A 27 4.90 21.58 -10.08
C GLY A 27 4.49 20.43 -9.14
N GLU A 28 4.98 19.20 -9.38
CA GLU A 28 4.78 18.08 -8.44
C GLU A 28 5.74 18.24 -7.24
N ARG A 29 5.23 17.96 -6.03
CA ARG A 29 6.05 18.06 -4.81
C ARG A 29 6.94 16.84 -4.66
N ILE A 30 8.20 17.08 -4.27
CA ILE A 30 9.21 16.04 -4.06
C ILE A 30 9.70 16.19 -2.61
N ILE A 31 9.32 15.27 -1.75
CA ILE A 31 9.69 15.22 -0.33
C ILE A 31 10.73 14.13 -0.13
N VAL A 32 11.80 14.48 0.55
CA VAL A 32 12.90 13.56 0.84
C VAL A 32 13.12 13.50 2.35
N PHE A 33 12.77 12.38 2.96
CA PHE A 33 13.03 12.13 4.37
C PHE A 33 14.46 11.64 4.59
N THR A 34 15.13 12.20 5.56
CA THR A 34 16.45 11.73 6.05
C THR A 34 16.49 11.78 7.57
N VAL A 35 17.47 11.11 8.16
CA VAL A 35 17.64 11.09 9.61
C VAL A 35 18.43 12.31 10.07
N SER A 36 17.97 12.96 11.14
CA SER A 36 18.66 14.07 11.79
C SER A 36 19.65 13.57 12.86
N PRO A 37 20.85 14.14 12.97
CA PRO A 37 21.43 15.13 12.05
C PRO A 37 21.81 14.51 10.69
N VAL A 38 21.72 15.29 9.64
CA VAL A 38 22.10 14.84 8.29
C VAL A 38 23.59 14.51 8.25
N SER A 39 23.95 13.33 7.77
CA SER A 39 25.36 12.97 7.55
C SER A 39 25.94 13.69 6.32
N GLY A 40 27.25 13.91 6.30
CA GLY A 40 27.89 14.54 5.15
C GLY A 40 27.67 13.79 3.81
N ALA A 41 27.56 12.46 3.86
CA ALA A 41 27.25 11.65 2.68
C ALA A 41 25.78 11.87 2.21
N SER A 42 24.82 11.91 3.12
CA SER A 42 23.42 12.20 2.79
C SER A 42 23.23 13.64 2.31
N GLU A 43 23.96 14.60 2.88
CA GLU A 43 23.95 15.99 2.42
C GLU A 43 24.46 16.11 0.99
N LYS A 44 25.56 15.40 0.66
CA LYS A 44 26.11 15.35 -0.69
C LYS A 44 25.09 14.73 -1.68
N ALA A 45 24.50 13.61 -1.31
CA ALA A 45 23.48 12.95 -2.14
C ALA A 45 22.27 13.86 -2.37
N PHE A 46 21.82 14.59 -1.36
CA PHE A 46 20.74 15.56 -1.53
C PHE A 46 21.10 16.71 -2.47
N LYS A 47 22.31 17.27 -2.36
CA LYS A 47 22.81 18.32 -3.28
C LYS A 47 22.86 17.84 -4.74
N ASN A 48 23.29 16.58 -4.96
CA ASN A 48 23.27 15.98 -6.30
C ASN A 48 21.82 15.86 -6.84
N LEU A 49 20.88 15.47 -6.00
CA LEU A 49 19.46 15.40 -6.35
C LEU A 49 18.90 16.80 -6.70
N GLU A 50 19.22 17.84 -5.91
CA GLU A 50 18.83 19.22 -6.22
C GLU A 50 19.36 19.66 -7.59
N ALA A 51 20.63 19.39 -7.87
CA ALA A 51 21.25 19.70 -9.17
C ALA A 51 20.56 18.95 -10.32
N PHE A 52 20.24 17.67 -10.15
CA PHE A 52 19.48 16.88 -11.11
C PHE A 52 18.10 17.52 -11.38
N CYS A 53 17.33 17.81 -10.33
CA CYS A 53 16.00 18.39 -10.46
C CYS A 53 16.06 19.77 -11.17
N ALA A 54 17.04 20.60 -10.85
CA ALA A 54 17.24 21.90 -11.50
C ALA A 54 17.55 21.73 -12.99
N THR A 55 18.42 20.79 -13.36
CA THR A 55 18.82 20.54 -14.75
C THR A 55 17.68 19.98 -15.59
N THR A 56 16.82 19.15 -14.99
CA THR A 56 15.69 18.50 -15.67
C THR A 56 14.40 19.32 -15.63
N GLY A 57 14.41 20.47 -14.96
CA GLY A 57 13.23 21.36 -14.83
C GLY A 57 12.16 20.84 -13.88
N LEU A 58 12.49 19.88 -13.02
CA LEU A 58 11.62 19.41 -11.97
C LEU A 58 11.51 20.41 -10.81
N SER A 59 10.50 20.22 -9.95
CA SER A 59 10.40 21.02 -8.73
C SER A 59 11.61 20.76 -7.82
N ARG A 60 12.00 21.81 -7.08
CA ARG A 60 13.05 21.66 -6.07
C ARG A 60 12.62 20.65 -5.01
N PRO A 61 13.43 19.63 -4.67
CA PRO A 61 13.11 18.71 -3.61
C PRO A 61 13.18 19.39 -2.23
N GLU A 62 12.30 18.98 -1.33
CA GLU A 62 12.24 19.43 0.06
C GLU A 62 12.89 18.35 0.95
N LEU A 63 13.97 18.69 1.64
CA LEU A 63 14.60 17.81 2.63
C LEU A 63 13.89 17.94 3.97
N VAL A 64 13.39 16.82 4.49
CA VAL A 64 12.75 16.76 5.80
C VAL A 64 13.60 15.88 6.71
N GLU A 65 14.20 16.49 7.73
CA GLU A 65 15.00 15.80 8.73
C GLU A 65 14.11 15.21 9.81
N ILE A 66 14.20 13.91 10.03
CA ILE A 66 13.46 13.19 11.05
C ILE A 66 14.40 12.79 12.18
N LYS A 67 14.15 13.30 13.39
CA LYS A 67 14.90 12.89 14.57
C LYS A 67 14.48 11.48 14.99
N VAL A 68 15.43 10.56 15.00
CA VAL A 68 15.20 9.14 15.35
C VAL A 68 15.75 8.82 16.73
N SER A 69 16.96 9.33 17.06
CA SER A 69 17.64 9.01 18.32
C SER A 69 16.88 9.58 19.52
N GLY A 70 16.67 8.71 20.52
CA GLY A 70 16.01 9.10 21.78
C GLY A 70 14.51 9.34 21.67
N ARG A 71 13.87 8.82 20.59
CA ARG A 71 12.42 8.94 20.39
C ARG A 71 11.75 7.57 20.30
N GLU A 72 10.49 7.51 20.67
CA GLU A 72 9.66 6.32 20.43
C GLU A 72 9.29 6.21 18.93
N PHE A 73 9.16 4.98 18.46
CA PHE A 73 8.87 4.73 17.06
C PHE A 73 7.58 5.41 16.57
N ILE A 74 6.55 5.44 17.42
CA ILE A 74 5.25 6.04 17.07
C ILE A 74 5.36 7.56 16.85
N GLU A 75 6.25 8.24 17.54
CA GLU A 75 6.51 9.66 17.32
C GLU A 75 7.13 9.95 15.97
N ILE A 76 8.04 9.04 15.52
CA ILE A 76 8.65 9.11 14.19
C ILE A 76 7.58 8.94 13.12
N VAL A 77 6.67 7.97 13.28
CA VAL A 77 5.53 7.76 12.38
C VAL A 77 4.63 8.98 12.35
N TYR A 78 4.35 9.58 13.50
CA TYR A 78 3.51 10.79 13.60
C TYR A 78 4.11 11.98 12.85
N ASP A 79 5.42 12.22 12.96
CA ASP A 79 6.10 13.30 12.23
C ASP A 79 5.95 13.12 10.72
N ILE A 80 6.11 11.88 10.24
CA ILE A 80 5.93 11.56 8.82
C ILE A 80 4.47 11.81 8.40
N ILE A 81 3.49 11.32 9.13
CA ILE A 81 2.07 11.54 8.84
C ILE A 81 1.76 13.05 8.77
N SER A 82 2.35 13.83 9.66
CA SER A 82 2.16 15.28 9.70
C SER A 82 2.61 15.97 8.40
N VAL A 83 3.71 15.49 7.80
CA VAL A 83 4.16 15.98 6.47
C VAL A 83 3.23 15.47 5.36
N LEU A 84 2.81 14.20 5.42
CA LEU A 84 1.96 13.60 4.38
C LEU A 84 0.58 14.24 4.29
N LYS A 85 0.08 14.82 5.39
CA LYS A 85 -1.25 15.43 5.49
C LYS A 85 -1.51 16.44 4.38
N ASP A 86 -0.51 17.27 4.06
CA ASP A 86 -0.63 18.39 3.14
C ASP A 86 -0.24 18.06 1.69
N LEU A 87 0.03 16.78 1.39
CA LEU A 87 0.39 16.34 0.05
C LEU A 87 -0.84 16.01 -0.79
N GLU A 88 -0.74 16.25 -2.10
CA GLU A 88 -1.76 15.84 -3.06
C GLU A 88 -1.66 14.35 -3.43
N GLU A 89 -2.79 13.77 -3.83
CA GLU A 89 -2.86 12.41 -4.36
C GLU A 89 -2.69 12.36 -5.88
N PRO A 90 -2.13 11.28 -6.43
CA PRO A 90 -1.60 10.11 -5.74
C PRO A 90 -0.24 10.38 -5.11
N ILE A 91 0.08 9.65 -4.02
CA ILE A 91 1.43 9.61 -3.47
C ILE A 91 2.22 8.49 -4.16
N ILE A 92 3.38 8.83 -4.67
CA ILE A 92 4.36 7.89 -5.23
C ILE A 92 5.57 7.89 -4.29
N ALA A 93 5.72 6.82 -3.51
CA ALA A 93 6.84 6.68 -2.59
C ALA A 93 7.88 5.69 -3.13
N ASP A 94 9.17 6.00 -3.00
CA ASP A 94 10.23 5.03 -3.22
C ASP A 94 11.07 4.91 -1.94
N LEU A 95 11.01 3.73 -1.34
CA LEU A 95 11.62 3.40 -0.06
C LEU A 95 12.82 2.46 -0.23
N SER A 96 13.48 2.51 -1.39
CA SER A 96 14.65 1.68 -1.69
C SER A 96 15.92 2.11 -0.97
N GLY A 97 15.99 3.36 -0.52
CA GLY A 97 17.15 3.93 0.19
C GLY A 97 16.81 4.35 1.62
N GLY A 98 17.83 4.78 2.35
CA GLY A 98 17.67 5.34 3.69
C GLY A 98 17.84 4.34 4.84
N MET A 99 17.84 4.86 6.06
CA MET A 99 17.93 4.05 7.26
C MET A 99 16.65 3.20 7.44
N ARG A 100 16.80 1.92 7.76
CA ARG A 100 15.67 0.96 7.87
C ARG A 100 14.53 1.44 8.75
N ILE A 101 14.85 2.06 9.90
CA ILE A 101 13.82 2.59 10.80
C ILE A 101 12.97 3.68 10.11
N LEU A 102 13.60 4.55 9.33
CA LEU A 102 12.93 5.60 8.58
C LEU A 102 12.09 5.02 7.43
N VAL A 103 12.60 4.01 6.73
CA VAL A 103 11.87 3.27 5.69
C VAL A 103 10.59 2.66 6.24
N ILE A 104 10.68 1.94 7.38
CA ILE A 104 9.52 1.30 8.02
C ILE A 104 8.53 2.36 8.50
N ALA A 105 9.00 3.42 9.17
CA ALA A 105 8.16 4.49 9.65
C ALA A 105 7.44 5.23 8.50
N THR A 106 8.14 5.45 7.38
CA THR A 106 7.55 6.08 6.19
C THR A 106 6.49 5.18 5.55
N TYR A 107 6.75 3.87 5.43
CA TYR A 107 5.77 2.92 4.92
C TYR A 107 4.48 2.93 5.77
N ILE A 108 4.62 2.85 7.09
CA ILE A 108 3.48 2.91 8.02
C ILE A 108 2.76 4.26 7.93
N GLY A 109 3.51 5.37 7.87
CA GLY A 109 2.94 6.71 7.70
C GLY A 109 2.12 6.83 6.40
N VAL A 110 2.63 6.32 5.28
CA VAL A 110 1.93 6.30 3.99
C VAL A 110 0.65 5.44 4.09
N GLU A 111 0.72 4.28 4.72
CA GLU A 111 -0.44 3.42 4.93
C GLU A 111 -1.52 4.13 5.78
N MET A 112 -1.11 4.70 6.92
CA MET A 112 -2.01 5.39 7.86
C MET A 112 -2.57 6.71 7.33
N SER A 113 -1.90 7.35 6.37
CA SER A 113 -2.38 8.61 5.75
C SER A 113 -3.71 8.44 5.02
N ARG A 114 -4.09 7.21 4.69
CA ARG A 114 -5.28 6.85 3.89
C ARG A 114 -5.36 7.49 2.50
N LYS A 115 -4.30 8.12 2.06
CA LYS A 115 -4.19 8.65 0.70
C LYS A 115 -3.95 7.52 -0.30
N ARG A 116 -4.40 7.71 -1.53
CA ARG A 116 -4.09 6.78 -2.62
C ARG A 116 -2.59 6.79 -2.88
N SER A 117 -1.93 5.67 -2.65
CA SER A 117 -0.47 5.61 -2.64
C SER A 117 0.05 4.34 -3.28
N ILE A 118 1.20 4.48 -3.94
CA ILE A 118 1.99 3.38 -4.48
C ILE A 118 3.38 3.49 -3.87
N VAL A 119 3.85 2.40 -3.27
CA VAL A 119 5.20 2.31 -2.73
C VAL A 119 6.05 1.42 -3.62
N TYR A 120 7.24 1.86 -3.92
CA TYR A 120 8.25 1.11 -4.67
C TYR A 120 9.41 0.77 -3.75
N VAL A 121 9.93 -0.44 -3.93
CA VAL A 121 11.13 -0.94 -3.25
C VAL A 121 11.96 -1.70 -4.26
N ALA A 122 13.20 -1.29 -4.49
CA ALA A 122 14.15 -1.97 -5.36
C ALA A 122 15.14 -2.79 -4.54
N GLN A 123 15.70 -3.82 -5.14
CA GLN A 123 16.81 -4.57 -4.56
C GLN A 123 18.12 -3.76 -4.64
N GLU A 124 18.97 -3.88 -3.61
CA GLU A 124 20.24 -3.16 -3.52
C GLU A 124 21.24 -3.53 -4.63
N SER A 125 21.10 -4.72 -5.23
CA SER A 125 22.02 -5.25 -6.24
C SER A 125 22.02 -4.53 -7.60
N GLY A 126 21.24 -3.45 -7.77
CA GLY A 126 21.20 -2.62 -8.98
C GLY A 126 20.67 -3.30 -10.25
N GLN A 127 20.68 -4.63 -10.33
CA GLN A 127 20.07 -5.45 -11.40
C GLN A 127 18.82 -6.19 -10.93
N GLY A 128 18.38 -5.90 -9.69
CA GLY A 128 17.28 -6.59 -9.06
C GLY A 128 15.91 -6.11 -9.53
N GLU A 129 14.92 -6.94 -9.25
CA GLU A 129 13.53 -6.62 -9.46
C GLU A 129 13.09 -5.44 -8.58
N GLU A 130 12.21 -4.63 -9.12
CA GLU A 130 11.53 -3.58 -8.38
C GLU A 130 10.15 -4.08 -7.98
N TYR A 131 9.82 -3.96 -6.70
CA TYR A 131 8.52 -4.32 -6.17
C TYR A 131 7.64 -3.09 -6.09
N LYS A 132 6.44 -3.22 -6.65
CA LYS A 132 5.38 -2.22 -6.59
C LYS A 132 4.34 -2.68 -5.59
N ILE A 133 4.09 -1.89 -4.56
CA ILE A 133 3.11 -2.15 -3.50
C ILE A 133 1.98 -1.12 -3.66
N ASP A 134 0.81 -1.58 -4.07
CA ASP A 134 -0.41 -0.76 -4.04
C ASP A 134 -0.95 -0.77 -2.60
N ILE A 135 -0.90 0.36 -1.93
CA ILE A 135 -1.31 0.49 -0.52
C ILE A 135 -2.80 0.16 -0.34
N GLU A 136 -3.62 0.45 -1.34
CA GLU A 136 -5.04 0.09 -1.28
C GLU A 136 -5.23 -1.44 -1.28
N GLU A 137 -4.40 -2.19 -2.01
CA GLU A 137 -4.44 -3.67 -1.93
C GLU A 137 -4.06 -4.18 -0.55
N MET A 138 -3.09 -3.56 0.12
CA MET A 138 -2.72 -3.93 1.49
C MET A 138 -3.87 -3.67 2.47
N ARG A 139 -4.56 -2.53 2.33
CA ARG A 139 -5.75 -2.20 3.13
C ARG A 139 -6.88 -3.20 2.90
N ILE A 140 -7.14 -3.59 1.65
CA ILE A 140 -8.15 -4.60 1.31
C ILE A 140 -7.79 -5.96 1.94
N LEU A 141 -6.53 -6.36 1.91
CA LEU A 141 -6.08 -7.61 2.54
C LEU A 141 -6.24 -7.58 4.07
N SER A 142 -6.06 -6.43 4.70
CA SER A 142 -6.22 -6.25 6.15
C SER A 142 -7.69 -6.08 6.59
N LYS A 143 -8.58 -5.65 5.68
CA LYS A 143 -9.99 -5.39 5.94
C LYS A 143 -10.73 -6.64 6.40
N GLU A 144 -11.54 -6.51 7.43
CA GLU A 144 -12.44 -7.56 7.87
C GLU A 144 -13.73 -7.57 7.04
N TYR A 145 -14.18 -8.75 6.69
CA TYR A 145 -15.43 -8.98 5.96
C TYR A 145 -16.35 -9.87 6.78
N SER A 146 -17.66 -9.66 6.62
CA SER A 146 -18.65 -10.54 7.25
C SER A 146 -18.46 -11.98 6.75
N GLU A 147 -18.84 -12.93 7.60
CA GLU A 147 -18.77 -14.37 7.25
C GLU A 147 -19.50 -14.70 5.95
N GLU A 148 -20.62 -14.02 5.72
CA GLU A 148 -21.42 -14.21 4.51
C GLU A 148 -20.66 -13.75 3.25
N LYS A 149 -19.98 -12.60 3.28
CA LYS A 149 -19.11 -12.15 2.19
C LYS A 149 -17.96 -13.13 1.94
N MET A 150 -17.36 -13.65 3.01
CA MET A 150 -16.28 -14.63 2.88
C MET A 150 -16.77 -15.97 2.35
N ARG A 151 -17.99 -16.41 2.71
CA ARG A 151 -18.61 -17.60 2.11
C ARG A 151 -18.85 -17.43 0.60
N ILE A 152 -19.33 -16.25 0.18
CA ILE A 152 -19.50 -15.93 -1.25
C ILE A 152 -18.16 -15.93 -1.97
N LEU A 153 -17.12 -15.29 -1.40
CA LEU A 153 -15.79 -15.25 -2.00
C LEU A 153 -15.19 -16.64 -2.17
N LYS A 154 -15.36 -17.50 -1.14
CA LYS A 154 -14.93 -18.90 -1.18
C LYS A 154 -15.67 -19.69 -2.26
N GLU A 155 -16.98 -19.49 -2.38
CA GLU A 155 -17.80 -20.16 -3.39
C GLU A 155 -17.35 -19.82 -4.82
N ILE A 156 -17.05 -18.54 -5.09
CA ILE A 156 -16.53 -18.09 -6.38
C ILE A 156 -15.13 -18.68 -6.65
N ALA A 157 -14.30 -18.84 -5.59
CA ALA A 157 -12.98 -19.43 -5.72
C ALA A 157 -13.02 -20.92 -6.07
N GLU A 158 -13.97 -21.66 -5.49
CA GLU A 158 -14.16 -23.11 -5.70
C GLU A 158 -14.88 -23.42 -7.02
N ASN A 159 -15.74 -22.51 -7.50
CA ASN A 159 -16.55 -22.65 -8.71
C ASN A 159 -16.37 -21.44 -9.66
N PRO A 160 -15.22 -21.32 -10.33
CA PRO A 160 -14.97 -20.21 -11.25
C PRO A 160 -16.00 -20.20 -12.40
N GLY A 161 -16.56 -19.04 -12.68
CA GLY A 161 -17.61 -18.87 -13.70
C GLY A 161 -19.03 -19.04 -13.18
N THR A 162 -19.22 -19.24 -11.88
CA THR A 162 -20.54 -19.30 -11.24
C THR A 162 -21.33 -17.99 -11.42
N THR A 163 -22.65 -18.09 -11.31
CA THR A 163 -23.59 -16.98 -11.43
C THR A 163 -24.13 -16.53 -10.06
N ILE A 164 -24.69 -15.34 -9.99
CA ILE A 164 -25.36 -14.83 -8.77
C ILE A 164 -26.45 -15.79 -8.30
N ARG A 165 -27.23 -16.32 -9.23
CA ARG A 165 -28.32 -17.26 -8.92
C ARG A 165 -27.81 -18.55 -8.29
N GLU A 166 -26.81 -19.18 -8.85
CA GLU A 166 -26.22 -20.42 -8.33
C GLU A 166 -25.65 -20.21 -6.91
N ILE A 167 -24.97 -19.06 -6.68
CA ILE A 167 -24.49 -18.71 -5.34
C ILE A 167 -25.67 -18.53 -4.38
N ALA A 168 -26.72 -17.78 -4.77
CA ALA A 168 -27.88 -17.51 -3.95
C ALA A 168 -28.59 -18.82 -3.52
N GLU A 169 -28.78 -19.76 -4.45
CA GLU A 169 -29.32 -21.08 -4.18
C GLU A 169 -28.44 -21.85 -3.18
N LYS A 170 -27.13 -21.89 -3.40
CA LYS A 170 -26.19 -22.64 -2.57
C LYS A 170 -26.06 -22.13 -1.14
N ILE A 171 -26.00 -20.79 -0.95
CA ILE A 171 -25.88 -20.20 0.38
C ILE A 171 -27.23 -19.94 1.07
N LYS A 172 -28.35 -20.24 0.38
CA LYS A 172 -29.75 -20.06 0.84
C LYS A 172 -30.03 -18.59 1.18
N ARG A 173 -29.75 -17.70 0.26
CA ARG A 173 -30.00 -16.25 0.35
C ARG A 173 -30.71 -15.73 -0.88
N SER A 174 -31.31 -14.54 -0.77
CA SER A 174 -31.91 -13.86 -1.94
C SER A 174 -30.84 -13.41 -2.93
N GLU A 175 -31.15 -13.46 -4.22
CA GLU A 175 -30.23 -12.92 -5.25
C GLU A 175 -29.91 -11.45 -5.01
N LYS A 176 -30.84 -10.66 -4.47
CA LYS A 176 -30.61 -9.24 -4.12
C LYS A 176 -29.51 -9.09 -3.07
N THR A 177 -29.52 -9.90 -2.01
CA THR A 177 -28.50 -9.89 -0.96
C THR A 177 -27.15 -10.27 -1.52
N VAL A 178 -27.11 -11.36 -2.31
CA VAL A 178 -25.85 -11.83 -2.94
C VAL A 178 -25.30 -10.78 -3.90
N THR A 179 -26.15 -10.12 -4.69
CA THR A 179 -25.73 -9.04 -5.60
C THR A 179 -25.09 -7.89 -4.84
N THR A 180 -25.64 -7.49 -3.70
CA THR A 180 -25.05 -6.43 -2.87
C THR A 180 -23.65 -6.81 -2.40
N HIS A 181 -23.48 -8.01 -1.87
CA HIS A 181 -22.18 -8.50 -1.41
C HIS A 181 -21.16 -8.64 -2.54
N ILE A 182 -21.60 -9.13 -3.72
CA ILE A 182 -20.72 -9.24 -4.90
C ILE A 182 -20.29 -7.86 -5.39
N ASN A 183 -21.17 -6.86 -5.37
CA ASN A 183 -20.81 -5.50 -5.75
C ASN A 183 -19.74 -4.91 -4.80
N ASP A 184 -19.85 -5.16 -3.49
CA ASP A 184 -18.83 -4.77 -2.52
C ASP A 184 -17.48 -5.49 -2.79
N LEU A 185 -17.52 -6.80 -3.04
CA LEU A 185 -16.33 -7.58 -3.37
C LEU A 185 -15.69 -7.13 -4.69
N LYS A 186 -16.50 -6.72 -5.69
CA LYS A 186 -16.00 -6.13 -6.94
C LYS A 186 -15.38 -4.76 -6.71
N LYS A 187 -15.99 -3.90 -5.87
CA LYS A 187 -15.44 -2.61 -5.49
C LYS A 187 -14.07 -2.76 -4.82
N ASP A 188 -13.93 -3.75 -3.97
CA ASP A 188 -12.68 -4.12 -3.32
C ASP A 188 -11.76 -4.97 -4.23
N ARG A 189 -12.05 -5.08 -5.53
CA ARG A 189 -11.23 -5.79 -6.54
C ARG A 189 -10.95 -7.27 -6.21
N LEU A 190 -11.73 -7.90 -5.33
CA LEU A 190 -11.58 -9.31 -4.97
C LEU A 190 -12.25 -10.25 -5.98
N VAL A 191 -13.28 -9.77 -6.68
CA VAL A 191 -14.07 -10.51 -7.66
C VAL A 191 -14.18 -9.68 -8.95
N THR A 192 -14.20 -10.37 -10.09
CA THR A 192 -14.48 -9.79 -11.40
C THR A 192 -15.59 -10.57 -12.11
N SER A 193 -16.19 -9.98 -13.13
CA SER A 193 -17.17 -10.67 -13.99
C SER A 193 -16.71 -10.64 -15.44
N LYS A 194 -17.01 -11.71 -16.19
CA LYS A 194 -16.69 -11.85 -17.61
C LYS A 194 -17.91 -12.35 -18.39
N GLY A 195 -17.97 -11.97 -19.66
CA GLY A 195 -19.00 -12.43 -20.60
C GLY A 195 -20.34 -11.71 -20.46
N ARG A 196 -21.29 -12.01 -21.38
CA ARG A 196 -22.66 -11.45 -21.38
C ARG A 196 -23.49 -11.91 -20.18
N THR A 197 -23.25 -13.11 -19.68
CA THR A 197 -23.89 -13.72 -18.50
C THR A 197 -23.30 -13.24 -17.19
N GLN A 198 -22.29 -12.36 -17.23
CA GLN A 198 -21.59 -11.83 -16.06
C GLN A 198 -21.11 -12.90 -15.07
N ASN A 199 -20.60 -14.00 -15.62
CA ASN A 199 -20.00 -15.06 -14.81
C ASN A 199 -18.90 -14.52 -13.91
N LEU A 200 -18.85 -14.98 -12.66
CA LEU A 200 -18.01 -14.46 -11.60
C LEU A 200 -16.70 -15.24 -11.50
N TYR A 201 -15.63 -14.50 -11.29
CA TYR A 201 -14.28 -15.05 -11.13
C TYR A 201 -13.58 -14.35 -9.97
N ILE A 202 -12.83 -15.11 -9.20
CA ILE A 202 -11.95 -14.56 -8.18
C ILE A 202 -10.74 -13.91 -8.84
N THR A 203 -10.29 -12.78 -8.30
CA THR A 203 -9.02 -12.13 -8.73
C THR A 203 -7.85 -12.70 -7.95
N LYS A 204 -6.61 -12.36 -8.36
CA LYS A 204 -5.42 -12.73 -7.59
C LYS A 204 -5.45 -12.19 -6.15
N LEU A 205 -5.91 -10.94 -5.99
CA LEU A 205 -6.09 -10.32 -4.68
C LEU A 205 -7.13 -11.09 -3.84
N GLY A 206 -8.24 -11.49 -4.47
CA GLY A 206 -9.28 -12.30 -3.84
C GLY A 206 -8.79 -13.68 -3.39
N GLU A 207 -7.96 -14.35 -4.21
CA GLU A 207 -7.34 -15.64 -3.84
C GLU A 207 -6.47 -15.49 -2.59
N ILE A 208 -5.62 -14.43 -2.55
CA ILE A 208 -4.75 -14.16 -1.40
C ILE A 208 -5.60 -13.85 -0.16
N LYS A 209 -6.63 -13.00 -0.30
CA LYS A 209 -7.54 -12.68 0.80
C LYS A 209 -8.21 -13.95 1.37
N ASN A 210 -8.71 -14.82 0.51
CA ASN A 210 -9.35 -16.07 0.92
C ASN A 210 -8.37 -17.00 1.68
N LYS A 211 -7.10 -17.05 1.26
CA LYS A 211 -6.05 -17.81 1.98
C LYS A 211 -5.75 -17.21 3.35
N ILE A 212 -5.61 -15.88 3.45
CA ILE A 212 -5.37 -15.18 4.73
C ILE A 212 -6.48 -15.49 5.73
N GLU A 213 -7.73 -15.41 5.32
CA GLU A 213 -8.87 -15.67 6.20
C GLU A 213 -8.94 -17.14 6.64
N LYS A 214 -8.58 -18.08 5.75
CA LYS A 214 -8.47 -19.50 6.12
C LYS A 214 -7.40 -19.70 7.20
N HIS A 215 -6.24 -19.07 7.08
CA HIS A 215 -5.19 -19.16 8.10
C HIS A 215 -5.61 -18.51 9.42
N ARG A 216 -6.27 -17.34 9.40
CA ARG A 216 -6.78 -16.70 10.62
C ARG A 216 -7.71 -17.61 11.43
N LYS A 217 -8.64 -18.29 10.76
CA LYS A 217 -9.54 -19.27 11.42
C LYS A 217 -8.82 -20.48 11.98
N THR A 218 -7.67 -20.85 11.44
CA THR A 218 -6.87 -21.97 11.93
C THR A 218 -6.02 -21.57 13.16
N ILE A 219 -5.57 -20.31 13.24
CA ILE A 219 -4.69 -19.82 14.32
C ILE A 219 -5.48 -19.32 15.53
N MET A 220 -6.74 -18.90 15.35
CA MET A 220 -7.65 -18.52 16.42
C MET A 220 -8.86 -19.48 16.44
N PRO A 221 -8.75 -20.65 17.08
CA PRO A 221 -9.94 -21.42 17.42
C PRO A 221 -10.79 -20.58 18.38
N THR A 222 -12.10 -20.69 18.27
CA THR A 222 -13.18 -19.92 18.91
C THR A 222 -13.22 -19.97 20.46
N GLU A 223 -12.12 -20.27 21.15
CA GLU A 223 -12.08 -20.52 22.60
C GLU A 223 -11.72 -19.32 23.49
N ILE A 224 -11.59 -18.10 22.94
CA ILE A 224 -11.24 -16.91 23.77
C ILE A 224 -12.46 -16.05 24.14
N SER A 225 -13.66 -16.36 23.64
CA SER A 225 -14.86 -15.56 23.96
C SER A 225 -15.58 -15.90 25.27
N GLU A 226 -15.15 -16.89 26.05
CA GLU A 226 -15.83 -17.28 27.30
C GLU A 226 -15.11 -16.93 28.61
N ASN A 227 -13.94 -16.30 28.57
CA ASN A 227 -13.15 -16.01 29.79
C ASN A 227 -12.95 -14.52 30.12
N ILE A 228 -13.80 -13.61 29.64
CA ILE A 228 -13.72 -12.16 30.00
C ILE A 228 -14.92 -11.73 30.89
N GLU A 229 -15.78 -12.66 31.30
CA GLU A 229 -16.84 -12.39 32.28
C GLU A 229 -16.63 -13.21 33.58
N GLN A 230 -15.50 -13.02 34.27
CA GLN A 230 -15.37 -13.36 35.70
C GLN A 230 -14.53 -12.30 36.41
#